data_2b17459d10480c6c124beedd16224bcf
#
_entry.id   2b17459d10480c6c124beedd16224bcf
#
_cell.length_a   1.000
_cell.length_b   1.000
_cell.length_c   1.000
_cell.angle_alpha   90.00
_cell.angle_beta   90.00
_cell.angle_gamma   90.00
#
_symmetry.space_group_name_H-M   'P 1'
#
loop_
_entity.id
_entity.type
_entity.pdbx_description
1 polymer ?
#
loop_
_entity_poly.entity_id
_entity_poly.type
_entity_poly.pdbx_seq_one_letter_code
_entity_poly.pdbx_strand_id
1 'polypeptide(L)'
;MESSPAPGTGLTPVPVAVRSATATLAAAGIDSAAVEARMICAHAAGVDLSRLLLADGLDAVQLAEVDRIVAARAAEHLPLQYLLGRASSGLLDLAVGQGVFIPRPETALLVEWVLDRLPAPTGGPGPIVVDLCAGSGTIALEIAHARPDARVHAVELHDAALTWLRRNAAERATAGDTPIEIHHADATDPGLLTQLRGRVDAVVSNPPYIPITDDLPSDVLGHEPATALFGGEDGLVVVVPLVDVGASLLAPRGLLAVEHDDTTGAEVAAVVARQGHFGTVELHTDLAGRPRFVTATARGTRRDTARGGATGREQNRHDYDDDTVAEVDPTVQKGIAR
;
A
#
# COMPACT_ATOMS: atom_id res chain seq x y z
N MET A 1 -38.18 48.35 -25.83
CA MET A 1 -38.31 47.06 -25.15
C MET A 1 -36.86 46.58 -24.80
N GLU A 2 -36.41 46.99 -23.63
CA GLU A 2 -35.13 46.52 -23.11
C GLU A 2 -35.35 45.10 -22.58
N SER A 3 -34.65 44.15 -23.18
CA SER A 3 -34.61 42.76 -22.69
C SER A 3 -33.87 42.74 -21.37
N SER A 4 -34.60 42.51 -20.28
CA SER A 4 -34.05 42.21 -18.95
C SER A 4 -33.05 41.05 -19.08
N PRO A 5 -31.81 41.12 -18.53
CA PRO A 5 -30.92 39.99 -18.53
C PRO A 5 -31.55 38.86 -17.74
N ALA A 6 -31.45 37.64 -18.26
CA ALA A 6 -31.86 36.43 -17.56
C ALA A 6 -31.16 36.37 -16.17
N PRO A 7 -31.85 35.92 -15.11
CA PRO A 7 -31.23 35.76 -13.80
C PRO A 7 -30.01 34.85 -13.95
N GLY A 8 -28.85 35.39 -13.65
CA GLY A 8 -27.62 34.62 -13.62
C GLY A 8 -27.80 33.38 -12.72
N THR A 9 -27.27 32.28 -13.12
CA THR A 9 -27.42 30.94 -12.47
C THR A 9 -26.92 30.90 -11.04
N GLY A 10 -26.45 32.00 -10.44
CA GLY A 10 -25.88 32.01 -9.07
C GLY A 10 -24.64 31.14 -8.88
N LEU A 11 -24.16 30.55 -9.97
CA LEU A 11 -22.98 29.67 -9.96
C LEU A 11 -21.71 30.48 -10.22
N THR A 12 -20.66 30.17 -9.43
CA THR A 12 -19.31 30.67 -9.72
C THR A 12 -18.64 29.70 -10.72
N PRO A 13 -18.14 30.23 -11.85
CA PRO A 13 -17.43 29.36 -12.81
C PRO A 13 -16.26 28.62 -12.21
N VAL A 14 -16.12 27.34 -12.51
CA VAL A 14 -15.04 26.48 -11.99
C VAL A 14 -13.64 27.10 -12.12
N PRO A 15 -13.25 27.71 -13.26
CA PRO A 15 -11.94 28.36 -13.38
C PRO A 15 -11.70 29.51 -12.42
N VAL A 16 -12.78 30.19 -11.98
CA VAL A 16 -12.70 31.30 -11.00
C VAL A 16 -12.43 30.73 -9.61
N ALA A 17 -13.19 29.71 -9.18
CA ALA A 17 -13.00 29.02 -7.89
C ALA A 17 -11.61 28.40 -7.77
N VAL A 18 -11.17 27.67 -8.80
CA VAL A 18 -9.84 27.06 -8.84
C VAL A 18 -8.73 28.11 -8.74
N ARG A 19 -8.83 29.23 -9.47
CA ARG A 19 -7.81 30.30 -9.35
C ARG A 19 -7.76 30.92 -7.97
N SER A 20 -8.91 31.16 -7.34
CA SER A 20 -8.98 31.70 -5.98
C SER A 20 -8.34 30.75 -4.97
N ALA A 21 -8.72 29.48 -5.00
CA ALA A 21 -8.17 28.44 -4.14
C ALA A 21 -6.64 28.29 -4.35
N THR A 22 -6.20 28.26 -5.63
CA THR A 22 -4.76 28.18 -5.95
C THR A 22 -3.98 29.35 -5.36
N ALA A 23 -4.51 30.58 -5.48
CA ALA A 23 -3.83 31.76 -4.95
C ALA A 23 -3.66 31.68 -3.43
N THR A 24 -4.70 31.24 -2.70
CA THR A 24 -4.65 31.09 -1.24
C THR A 24 -3.66 30.00 -0.82
N LEU A 25 -3.70 28.82 -1.45
CA LEU A 25 -2.78 27.71 -1.14
C LEU A 25 -1.32 28.07 -1.47
N ALA A 26 -1.07 28.72 -2.61
CA ALA A 26 0.26 29.17 -3.00
C ALA A 26 0.81 30.22 -2.04
N ALA A 27 -0.02 31.15 -1.56
CA ALA A 27 0.37 32.14 -0.56
C ALA A 27 0.74 31.51 0.80
N ALA A 28 0.19 30.32 1.10
CA ALA A 28 0.51 29.52 2.28
C ALA A 28 1.74 28.60 2.08
N GLY A 29 2.40 28.67 0.90
CA GLY A 29 3.59 27.84 0.62
C GLY A 29 3.30 26.40 0.21
N ILE A 30 2.09 26.10 -0.25
CA ILE A 30 1.75 24.74 -0.77
C ILE A 30 2.27 24.62 -2.22
N ASP A 31 3.28 23.80 -2.43
CA ASP A 31 3.95 23.62 -3.73
C ASP A 31 2.96 23.10 -4.82
N SER A 32 2.06 22.20 -4.44
CA SER A 32 1.06 21.57 -5.32
C SER A 32 -0.25 22.38 -5.44
N ALA A 33 -0.25 23.67 -5.05
CA ALA A 33 -1.44 24.52 -4.92
C ALA A 33 -2.44 24.40 -6.08
N ALA A 34 -1.96 24.41 -7.34
CA ALA A 34 -2.83 24.34 -8.51
C ALA A 34 -3.49 22.96 -8.70
N VAL A 35 -2.82 21.88 -8.30
CA VAL A 35 -3.36 20.52 -8.35
C VAL A 35 -4.36 20.34 -7.20
N GLU A 36 -3.96 20.72 -5.99
CA GLU A 36 -4.82 20.62 -4.80
C GLU A 36 -6.10 21.46 -4.95
N ALA A 37 -6.02 22.67 -5.47
CA ALA A 37 -7.19 23.51 -5.73
C ALA A 37 -8.21 22.84 -6.66
N ARG A 38 -7.75 22.14 -7.70
CA ARG A 38 -8.64 21.37 -8.59
C ARG A 38 -9.27 20.19 -7.89
N MET A 39 -8.50 19.47 -7.07
CA MET A 39 -9.01 18.33 -6.29
C MET A 39 -10.08 18.79 -5.29
N ILE A 40 -9.84 19.90 -4.59
CA ILE A 40 -10.79 20.49 -3.64
C ILE A 40 -12.07 20.92 -4.36
N CYS A 41 -11.97 21.62 -5.50
CA CYS A 41 -13.15 22.02 -6.28
C CYS A 41 -13.92 20.82 -6.83
N ALA A 42 -13.24 19.78 -7.28
CA ALA A 42 -13.88 18.54 -7.74
C ALA A 42 -14.63 17.83 -6.61
N HIS A 43 -14.01 17.75 -5.44
CA HIS A 43 -14.63 17.20 -4.24
C HIS A 43 -15.88 17.96 -3.85
N ALA A 44 -15.82 19.30 -3.76
CA ALA A 44 -16.96 20.15 -3.42
C ALA A 44 -18.08 20.07 -4.46
N ALA A 45 -17.72 19.93 -5.74
CA ALA A 45 -18.69 19.72 -6.83
C ALA A 45 -19.31 18.32 -6.85
N GLY A 46 -18.76 17.35 -6.10
CA GLY A 46 -19.19 15.94 -6.11
C GLY A 46 -18.92 15.23 -7.45
N VAL A 47 -17.84 15.60 -8.15
CA VAL A 47 -17.46 15.03 -9.44
C VAL A 47 -16.02 14.53 -9.42
N ASP A 48 -15.70 13.59 -10.33
CA ASP A 48 -14.32 13.19 -10.56
C ASP A 48 -13.49 14.37 -11.09
N LEU A 49 -12.21 14.42 -10.73
CA LEU A 49 -11.28 15.46 -11.16
C LEU A 49 -11.24 15.63 -12.68
N SER A 50 -11.34 14.53 -13.44
CA SER A 50 -11.41 14.54 -14.90
C SER A 50 -12.64 15.21 -15.47
N ARG A 51 -13.73 15.29 -14.68
CA ARG A 51 -15.01 15.88 -15.05
C ARG A 51 -15.19 17.31 -14.55
N LEU A 52 -14.29 17.81 -13.72
CA LEU A 52 -14.41 19.13 -13.10
C LEU A 52 -14.66 20.26 -14.14
N LEU A 53 -13.96 20.23 -15.27
CA LEU A 53 -14.08 21.24 -16.31
C LEU A 53 -15.41 21.17 -17.09
N LEU A 54 -16.17 20.09 -16.92
CA LEU A 54 -17.51 19.91 -17.52
C LEU A 54 -18.64 20.37 -16.59
N ALA A 55 -18.33 20.74 -15.35
CA ALA A 55 -19.30 21.25 -14.41
C ALA A 55 -19.67 22.71 -14.79
N ASP A 56 -20.96 23.05 -14.69
CA ASP A 56 -21.48 24.37 -15.03
C ASP A 56 -20.93 25.50 -14.12
N GLY A 57 -20.53 25.14 -12.89
CA GLY A 57 -20.00 26.03 -11.86
C GLY A 57 -20.23 25.45 -10.46
N LEU A 58 -19.85 26.22 -9.45
CA LEU A 58 -20.05 25.87 -8.05
C LEU A 58 -21.11 26.79 -7.44
N ASP A 59 -22.05 26.21 -6.71
CA ASP A 59 -23.03 26.98 -5.95
C ASP A 59 -22.44 27.54 -4.64
N ALA A 60 -23.20 28.28 -3.87
CA ALA A 60 -22.75 28.93 -2.63
C ALA A 60 -22.36 27.89 -1.54
N VAL A 61 -23.02 26.74 -1.49
CA VAL A 61 -22.70 25.66 -0.51
C VAL A 61 -21.40 24.99 -0.88
N GLN A 62 -21.23 24.69 -2.15
CA GLN A 62 -20.00 24.08 -2.69
C GLN A 62 -18.79 25.03 -2.53
N LEU A 63 -18.98 26.36 -2.77
CA LEU A 63 -17.93 27.34 -2.53
C LEU A 63 -17.55 27.44 -1.05
N ALA A 64 -18.52 27.41 -0.15
CA ALA A 64 -18.25 27.42 1.29
C ALA A 64 -17.43 26.19 1.71
N GLU A 65 -17.68 25.04 1.10
CA GLU A 65 -16.88 23.84 1.35
C GLU A 65 -15.46 23.98 0.77
N VAL A 66 -15.29 24.55 -0.44
CA VAL A 66 -13.96 24.89 -0.98
C VAL A 66 -13.21 25.80 -0.02
N ASP A 67 -13.85 26.89 0.44
CA ASP A 67 -13.21 27.84 1.33
C ASP A 67 -12.82 27.21 2.67
N ARG A 68 -13.66 26.34 3.24
CA ARG A 68 -13.39 25.61 4.48
C ARG A 68 -12.15 24.72 4.33
N ILE A 69 -12.07 23.93 3.26
CA ILE A 69 -10.94 23.01 3.02
C ILE A 69 -9.66 23.80 2.75
N VAL A 70 -9.73 24.83 1.90
CA VAL A 70 -8.58 25.69 1.57
C VAL A 70 -8.05 26.39 2.83
N ALA A 71 -8.94 26.91 3.69
CA ALA A 71 -8.54 27.54 4.95
C ALA A 71 -7.82 26.59 5.89
N ALA A 72 -8.36 25.38 6.10
CA ALA A 72 -7.74 24.37 6.94
C ALA A 72 -6.37 23.92 6.38
N ARG A 73 -6.29 23.69 5.07
CA ARG A 73 -5.04 23.30 4.39
C ARG A 73 -3.97 24.39 4.48
N ALA A 74 -4.36 25.64 4.29
CA ALA A 74 -3.46 26.79 4.31
C ALA A 74 -2.97 27.16 5.73
N ALA A 75 -3.85 27.04 6.75
CA ALA A 75 -3.53 27.46 8.11
C ALA A 75 -2.79 26.41 8.94
N GLU A 76 -3.17 25.15 8.77
CA GLU A 76 -2.72 24.04 9.62
C GLU A 76 -1.83 23.04 8.87
N HIS A 77 -1.65 23.20 7.55
CA HIS A 77 -0.94 22.24 6.69
C HIS A 77 -1.48 20.80 6.80
N LEU A 78 -2.78 20.66 7.14
CA LEU A 78 -3.44 19.36 7.19
C LEU A 78 -3.32 18.63 5.85
N PRO A 79 -2.98 17.36 5.81
CA PRO A 79 -2.91 16.60 4.57
C PRO A 79 -4.23 16.70 3.79
N LEU A 80 -4.14 16.97 2.49
CA LEU A 80 -5.33 17.13 1.64
C LEU A 80 -6.23 15.90 1.70
N GLN A 81 -5.64 14.69 1.74
CA GLN A 81 -6.37 13.43 1.81
C GLN A 81 -7.24 13.33 3.06
N TYR A 82 -6.77 13.85 4.20
CA TYR A 82 -7.58 13.90 5.43
C TYR A 82 -8.74 14.89 5.30
N LEU A 83 -8.52 16.03 4.65
CA LEU A 83 -9.56 17.03 4.41
C LEU A 83 -10.64 16.55 3.43
N LEU A 84 -10.23 15.78 2.41
CA LEU A 84 -11.14 15.16 1.45
C LEU A 84 -11.75 13.85 1.99
N GLY A 85 -11.16 13.28 3.06
CA GLY A 85 -11.60 12.02 3.66
C GLY A 85 -11.28 10.79 2.82
N ARG A 86 -10.50 10.92 1.75
CA ARG A 86 -10.14 9.81 0.85
C ARG A 86 -8.72 9.96 0.29
N ALA A 87 -8.12 8.81 -0.04
CA ALA A 87 -6.85 8.74 -0.75
C ALA A 87 -6.92 7.64 -1.82
N SER A 88 -6.43 7.95 -3.02
CA SER A 88 -6.29 6.96 -4.09
C SER A 88 -5.06 6.10 -3.83
N SER A 89 -5.21 4.80 -4.03
CA SER A 89 -4.14 3.82 -3.94
C SER A 89 -4.31 2.85 -5.09
N GLY A 90 -3.36 2.86 -6.04
CA GLY A 90 -3.39 1.95 -7.18
C GLY A 90 -4.77 1.84 -7.84
N LEU A 91 -5.47 0.74 -7.56
CA LEU A 91 -6.79 0.43 -8.13
C LEU A 91 -7.97 1.02 -7.34
N LEU A 92 -7.75 1.40 -6.08
CA LEU A 92 -8.83 1.75 -5.17
C LEU A 92 -8.73 3.20 -4.67
N ASP A 93 -9.86 3.73 -4.31
CA ASP A 93 -10.00 4.98 -3.56
C ASP A 93 -10.55 4.64 -2.17
N LEU A 94 -9.72 4.85 -1.14
CA LEU A 94 -9.99 4.41 0.23
C LEU A 94 -10.29 5.58 1.16
N ALA A 95 -11.15 5.37 2.12
CA ALA A 95 -11.40 6.34 3.17
C ALA A 95 -10.18 6.45 4.10
N VAL A 96 -9.76 7.67 4.37
CA VAL A 96 -8.66 7.99 5.29
C VAL A 96 -9.00 9.21 6.14
N GLY A 97 -8.29 9.35 7.22
CA GLY A 97 -8.39 10.51 8.11
C GLY A 97 -7.40 10.39 9.25
N GLN A 98 -7.54 11.26 10.25
CA GLN A 98 -6.62 11.28 11.37
C GLN A 98 -6.45 9.89 12.02
N GLY A 99 -5.21 9.52 12.31
CA GLY A 99 -4.86 8.27 12.98
C GLY A 99 -4.56 7.09 12.07
N VAL A 100 -4.54 7.27 10.74
CA VAL A 100 -4.11 6.24 9.80
C VAL A 100 -3.10 6.81 8.81
N PHE A 101 -2.15 5.98 8.37
CA PHE A 101 -1.20 6.32 7.31
C PHE A 101 -1.94 6.57 5.98
N ILE A 102 -1.54 7.63 5.27
CA ILE A 102 -2.09 7.95 3.95
C ILE A 102 -1.43 7.05 2.91
N PRO A 103 -2.19 6.25 2.14
CA PRO A 103 -1.64 5.44 1.06
C PRO A 103 -0.71 6.21 0.13
N ARG A 104 0.42 5.58 -0.25
CA ARG A 104 1.39 6.17 -1.19
C ARG A 104 1.28 5.48 -2.55
N PRO A 105 1.46 6.22 -3.66
CA PRO A 105 1.38 5.63 -5.00
C PRO A 105 2.40 4.51 -5.25
N GLU A 106 3.55 4.56 -4.60
CA GLU A 106 4.64 3.60 -4.74
C GLU A 106 4.26 2.21 -4.25
N THR A 107 3.39 2.12 -3.24
CA THR A 107 2.88 0.83 -2.69
C THR A 107 2.15 -0.01 -3.75
N ALA A 108 1.57 0.63 -4.79
CA ALA A 108 0.93 -0.06 -5.89
C ALA A 108 1.90 -0.99 -6.66
N LEU A 109 3.17 -0.62 -6.76
CA LEU A 109 4.19 -1.44 -7.43
C LEU A 109 4.44 -2.76 -6.70
N LEU A 110 4.41 -2.73 -5.36
CA LEU A 110 4.50 -3.94 -4.54
C LEU A 110 3.28 -4.84 -4.76
N VAL A 111 2.09 -4.26 -4.81
CA VAL A 111 0.85 -5.00 -5.06
C VAL A 111 0.87 -5.64 -6.45
N GLU A 112 1.24 -4.91 -7.49
CA GLU A 112 1.39 -5.42 -8.87
C GLU A 112 2.37 -6.59 -8.92
N TRP A 113 3.56 -6.45 -8.28
CA TRP A 113 4.56 -7.51 -8.24
C TRP A 113 4.02 -8.80 -7.64
N VAL A 114 3.24 -8.70 -6.56
CA VAL A 114 2.61 -9.86 -5.90
C VAL A 114 1.52 -10.47 -6.78
N LEU A 115 0.62 -9.66 -7.33
CA LEU A 115 -0.48 -10.12 -8.19
C LEU A 115 0.01 -10.91 -9.40
N ASP A 116 1.09 -10.47 -10.03
CA ASP A 116 1.71 -11.12 -11.18
C ASP A 116 2.27 -12.52 -10.85
N ARG A 117 2.58 -12.77 -9.57
CA ARG A 117 3.27 -14.00 -9.11
C ARG A 117 2.40 -14.92 -8.28
N LEU A 118 1.24 -14.47 -7.83
CA LEU A 118 0.28 -15.34 -7.15
C LEU A 118 -0.14 -16.50 -8.08
N PRO A 119 -0.33 -17.71 -7.54
CA PRO A 119 -0.81 -18.84 -8.33
C PRO A 119 -2.07 -18.49 -9.13
N ALA A 120 -2.11 -18.92 -10.39
CA ALA A 120 -3.29 -18.72 -11.24
C ALA A 120 -4.53 -19.41 -10.63
N PRO A 121 -5.74 -18.87 -10.84
CA PRO A 121 -6.96 -19.52 -10.42
C PRO A 121 -7.11 -20.92 -11.05
N THR A 122 -7.23 -21.96 -10.21
CA THR A 122 -7.30 -23.36 -10.68
C THR A 122 -8.69 -23.98 -10.46
N GLY A 123 -9.66 -23.18 -9.99
CA GLY A 123 -10.99 -23.67 -9.58
C GLY A 123 -11.00 -24.40 -8.23
N GLY A 124 -9.85 -24.49 -7.57
CA GLY A 124 -9.67 -24.95 -6.18
C GLY A 124 -9.66 -23.80 -5.17
N PRO A 125 -9.25 -24.07 -3.92
CA PRO A 125 -9.01 -23.00 -2.94
C PRO A 125 -7.99 -22.01 -3.49
N GLY A 126 -8.34 -20.71 -3.44
CA GLY A 126 -7.46 -19.64 -3.87
C GLY A 126 -6.25 -19.43 -2.94
N PRO A 127 -5.30 -18.57 -3.33
CA PRO A 127 -4.11 -18.30 -2.54
C PRO A 127 -4.46 -17.63 -1.22
N ILE A 128 -3.63 -17.90 -0.20
CA ILE A 128 -3.70 -17.22 1.10
C ILE A 128 -2.68 -16.09 1.07
N VAL A 129 -3.15 -14.87 1.33
CA VAL A 129 -2.29 -13.68 1.44
C VAL A 129 -2.44 -13.08 2.82
N VAL A 130 -1.32 -12.68 3.42
CA VAL A 130 -1.29 -11.97 4.72
C VAL A 130 -0.64 -10.61 4.52
N ASP A 131 -1.38 -9.55 4.82
CA ASP A 131 -0.89 -8.17 4.86
C ASP A 131 -0.57 -7.82 6.31
N LEU A 132 0.70 -7.58 6.60
CA LEU A 132 1.20 -7.22 7.92
C LEU A 132 1.39 -5.70 7.99
N CYS A 133 0.86 -5.05 9.04
CA CYS A 133 0.76 -3.60 9.19
C CYS A 133 -0.18 -2.97 8.15
N ALA A 134 -1.42 -3.46 8.09
CA ALA A 134 -2.35 -3.17 7.01
C ALA A 134 -2.82 -1.71 6.91
N GLY A 135 -2.72 -0.90 7.98
CA GLY A 135 -3.10 0.51 7.98
C GLY A 135 -4.57 0.72 7.59
N SER A 136 -4.82 1.48 6.52
CA SER A 136 -6.16 1.67 5.94
C SER A 136 -6.68 0.48 5.13
N GLY A 137 -5.86 -0.56 4.95
CA GLY A 137 -6.17 -1.75 4.16
C GLY A 137 -5.73 -1.67 2.69
N THR A 138 -4.83 -0.77 2.36
CA THR A 138 -4.39 -0.51 0.99
C THR A 138 -4.00 -1.79 0.26
N ILE A 139 -3.01 -2.51 0.74
CA ILE A 139 -2.49 -3.72 0.08
C ILE A 139 -3.53 -4.85 0.12
N ALA A 140 -4.09 -5.11 1.30
CA ALA A 140 -5.06 -6.20 1.49
C ALA A 140 -6.29 -6.06 0.58
N LEU A 141 -6.86 -4.85 0.50
CA LEU A 141 -8.09 -4.60 -0.26
C LEU A 141 -7.83 -4.59 -1.77
N GLU A 142 -6.70 -4.07 -2.22
CA GLU A 142 -6.33 -4.13 -3.64
C GLU A 142 -6.13 -5.56 -4.12
N ILE A 143 -5.47 -6.40 -3.30
CA ILE A 143 -5.31 -7.82 -3.62
C ILE A 143 -6.68 -8.53 -3.64
N ALA A 144 -7.55 -8.30 -2.65
CA ALA A 144 -8.88 -8.90 -2.62
C ALA A 144 -9.75 -8.46 -3.81
N HIS A 145 -9.62 -7.20 -4.25
CA HIS A 145 -10.30 -6.67 -5.43
C HIS A 145 -9.81 -7.33 -6.72
N ALA A 146 -8.49 -7.39 -6.92
CA ALA A 146 -7.90 -7.94 -8.13
C ALA A 146 -7.97 -9.48 -8.20
N ARG A 147 -8.04 -10.16 -7.05
CA ARG A 147 -8.05 -11.62 -6.92
C ARG A 147 -9.21 -12.07 -6.01
N PRO A 148 -10.45 -12.11 -6.54
CA PRO A 148 -11.63 -12.51 -5.78
C PRO A 148 -11.59 -13.96 -5.25
N ASP A 149 -10.70 -14.79 -5.78
CA ASP A 149 -10.43 -16.15 -5.31
C ASP A 149 -9.46 -16.21 -4.11
N ALA A 150 -8.71 -15.12 -3.83
CA ALA A 150 -7.76 -15.08 -2.73
C ALA A 150 -8.46 -14.98 -1.36
N ARG A 151 -7.85 -15.62 -0.35
CA ARG A 151 -8.18 -15.41 1.06
C ARG A 151 -7.17 -14.46 1.66
N VAL A 152 -7.60 -13.24 1.91
CA VAL A 152 -6.72 -12.16 2.37
C VAL A 152 -6.95 -11.92 3.85
N HIS A 153 -5.86 -11.96 4.63
CA HIS A 153 -5.80 -11.63 6.04
C HIS A 153 -5.05 -10.31 6.22
N ALA A 154 -5.66 -9.34 6.89
CA ALA A 154 -5.07 -8.04 7.20
C ALA A 154 -4.79 -7.94 8.70
N VAL A 155 -3.56 -7.70 9.08
CA VAL A 155 -3.10 -7.57 10.47
C VAL A 155 -2.79 -6.11 10.76
N GLU A 156 -3.44 -5.56 11.78
CA GLU A 156 -3.23 -4.18 12.22
C GLU A 156 -3.24 -4.10 13.75
N LEU A 157 -2.30 -3.34 14.30
CA LEU A 157 -2.12 -3.20 15.74
C LEU A 157 -2.94 -2.05 16.34
N HIS A 158 -3.05 -0.93 15.61
CA HIS A 158 -3.55 0.32 16.17
C HIS A 158 -5.05 0.51 15.96
N ASP A 159 -5.80 0.75 17.03
CA ASP A 159 -7.26 0.94 17.00
C ASP A 159 -7.73 2.03 16.05
N ALA A 160 -6.98 3.13 15.95
CA ALA A 160 -7.31 4.22 15.03
C ALA A 160 -7.26 3.75 13.57
N ALA A 161 -6.18 3.07 13.16
CA ALA A 161 -6.03 2.49 11.82
C ALA A 161 -7.06 1.39 11.56
N LEU A 162 -7.32 0.51 12.54
CA LEU A 162 -8.37 -0.52 12.47
C LEU A 162 -9.77 0.06 12.18
N THR A 163 -10.06 1.24 12.68
CA THR A 163 -11.34 1.91 12.39
C THR A 163 -11.48 2.19 10.89
N TRP A 164 -10.42 2.68 10.26
CA TRP A 164 -10.38 2.94 8.82
C TRP A 164 -10.34 1.65 8.01
N LEU A 165 -9.54 0.68 8.42
CA LEU A 165 -9.48 -0.65 7.78
C LEU A 165 -10.86 -1.31 7.72
N ARG A 166 -11.56 -1.37 8.85
CA ARG A 166 -12.92 -1.95 8.94
C ARG A 166 -13.93 -1.20 8.07
N ARG A 167 -13.86 0.14 8.08
CA ARG A 167 -14.70 0.98 7.22
C ARG A 167 -14.46 0.66 5.74
N ASN A 168 -13.21 0.67 5.30
CA ASN A 168 -12.85 0.40 3.91
C ASN A 168 -13.23 -1.03 3.50
N ALA A 169 -12.99 -2.02 4.35
CA ALA A 169 -13.40 -3.39 4.09
C ALA A 169 -14.91 -3.53 3.93
N ALA A 170 -15.71 -2.83 4.75
CA ALA A 170 -17.17 -2.83 4.64
C ALA A 170 -17.65 -2.12 3.36
N GLU A 171 -17.04 -0.98 2.99
CA GLU A 171 -17.33 -0.27 1.74
C GLU A 171 -17.03 -1.16 0.54
N ARG A 172 -15.87 -1.86 0.52
CA ARG A 172 -15.49 -2.76 -0.57
C ARG A 172 -16.39 -4.00 -0.68
N ALA A 173 -16.72 -4.63 0.45
CA ALA A 173 -17.66 -5.74 0.48
C ALA A 173 -19.05 -5.34 -0.06
N THR A 174 -19.50 -4.12 0.27
CA THR A 174 -20.77 -3.57 -0.28
C THR A 174 -20.66 -3.32 -1.78
N ALA A 175 -19.49 -2.98 -2.29
CA ALA A 175 -19.22 -2.82 -3.72
C ALA A 175 -19.07 -4.16 -4.48
N GLY A 176 -19.08 -5.29 -3.76
CA GLY A 176 -19.07 -6.64 -4.35
C GLY A 176 -17.70 -7.35 -4.31
N ASP A 177 -16.71 -6.78 -3.66
CA ASP A 177 -15.41 -7.45 -3.48
C ASP A 177 -15.50 -8.58 -2.45
N THR A 178 -14.57 -9.52 -2.55
CA THR A 178 -14.43 -10.59 -1.56
C THR A 178 -14.02 -10.00 -0.21
N PRO A 179 -14.77 -10.31 0.88
CA PRO A 179 -14.40 -9.84 2.21
C PRO A 179 -13.03 -10.36 2.66
N ILE A 180 -12.27 -9.50 3.33
CA ILE A 180 -10.99 -9.85 3.96
C ILE A 180 -11.18 -10.22 5.43
N GLU A 181 -10.25 -11.00 6.00
CA GLU A 181 -10.20 -11.31 7.42
C GLU A 181 -9.30 -10.31 8.15
N ILE A 182 -9.86 -9.55 9.11
CA ILE A 182 -9.13 -8.51 9.85
C ILE A 182 -8.73 -9.05 11.23
N HIS A 183 -7.45 -8.91 11.56
CA HIS A 183 -6.86 -9.32 12.83
C HIS A 183 -6.32 -8.11 13.58
N HIS A 184 -6.85 -7.85 14.77
CA HIS A 184 -6.27 -6.87 15.69
C HIS A 184 -5.13 -7.53 16.44
N ALA A 185 -3.90 -7.40 15.96
CA ALA A 185 -2.74 -8.09 16.51
C ALA A 185 -1.43 -7.37 16.14
N ASP A 186 -0.36 -7.70 16.87
CA ASP A 186 0.99 -7.26 16.57
C ASP A 186 1.60 -8.12 15.45
N ALA A 187 2.01 -7.48 14.36
CA ALA A 187 2.65 -8.13 13.22
C ALA A 187 4.02 -8.76 13.56
N THR A 188 4.58 -8.38 14.71
CA THR A 188 5.89 -8.88 15.20
C THR A 188 5.75 -10.03 16.21
N ASP A 189 4.52 -10.41 16.60
CA ASP A 189 4.27 -11.51 17.54
C ASP A 189 4.59 -12.86 16.89
N PRO A 190 5.56 -13.64 17.41
CA PRO A 190 5.85 -15.00 16.92
C PRO A 190 4.64 -15.96 17.01
N GLY A 191 3.64 -15.65 17.83
CA GLY A 191 2.37 -16.39 17.96
C GLY A 191 1.31 -16.04 16.90
N LEU A 192 1.57 -15.04 16.07
CA LEU A 192 0.60 -14.55 15.08
C LEU A 192 0.20 -15.66 14.10
N LEU A 193 -1.12 -15.80 13.85
CA LEU A 193 -1.71 -16.68 12.82
C LEU A 193 -1.09 -18.09 12.77
N THR A 194 -0.81 -18.69 13.91
CA THR A 194 -0.13 -20.02 14.00
C THR A 194 -0.83 -21.10 13.20
N GLN A 195 -2.16 -21.01 12.98
CA GLN A 195 -2.94 -21.93 12.15
C GLN A 195 -2.61 -21.82 10.65
N LEU A 196 -1.96 -20.74 10.21
CA LEU A 196 -1.55 -20.50 8.83
C LEU A 196 -0.07 -20.83 8.57
N ARG A 197 0.70 -21.24 9.57
CA ARG A 197 2.13 -21.55 9.41
C ARG A 197 2.39 -22.53 8.28
N GLY A 198 3.33 -22.19 7.40
CA GLY A 198 3.72 -22.99 6.25
C GLY A 198 2.63 -23.11 5.17
N ARG A 199 1.59 -22.25 5.19
CA ARG A 199 0.43 -22.34 4.29
C ARG A 199 0.16 -21.09 3.48
N VAL A 200 0.81 -19.96 3.80
CA VAL A 200 0.59 -18.66 3.18
C VAL A 200 1.33 -18.57 1.85
N ASP A 201 0.65 -18.15 0.79
CA ASP A 201 1.21 -18.01 -0.55
C ASP A 201 1.95 -16.69 -0.75
N ALA A 202 1.51 -15.63 -0.07
CA ALA A 202 2.23 -14.36 -0.03
C ALA A 202 2.08 -13.66 1.33
N VAL A 203 3.18 -13.15 1.86
CA VAL A 203 3.23 -12.19 2.95
C VAL A 203 3.67 -10.86 2.38
N VAL A 204 2.88 -9.83 2.63
CA VAL A 204 3.12 -8.46 2.16
C VAL A 204 3.12 -7.51 3.34
N SER A 205 3.87 -6.42 3.26
CA SER A 205 3.86 -5.41 4.30
C SER A 205 4.35 -4.06 3.80
N ASN A 206 3.72 -3.01 4.29
CA ASN A 206 4.27 -1.66 4.34
C ASN A 206 4.39 -1.28 5.83
N PRO A 207 5.46 -1.71 6.52
CA PRO A 207 5.64 -1.49 7.95
C PRO A 207 6.14 -0.08 8.23
N PRO A 208 6.08 0.42 9.48
CA PRO A 208 6.82 1.62 9.85
C PRO A 208 8.32 1.36 9.70
N TYR A 209 8.95 2.09 8.78
CA TYR A 209 10.33 1.85 8.34
C TYR A 209 11.22 3.10 8.36
N ILE A 210 10.66 4.29 8.64
CA ILE A 210 11.47 5.53 8.59
C ILE A 210 12.38 5.58 9.82
N PRO A 211 13.70 5.78 9.65
CA PRO A 211 14.59 6.05 10.75
C PRO A 211 14.16 7.33 11.49
N ILE A 212 14.30 7.35 12.82
CA ILE A 212 13.96 8.53 13.60
C ILE A 212 14.91 9.66 13.19
N THR A 213 14.39 10.68 12.52
CA THR A 213 15.12 11.84 12.02
C THR A 213 14.23 13.08 12.10
N ASP A 214 14.86 14.25 12.16
CA ASP A 214 14.18 15.54 12.16
C ASP A 214 13.89 16.06 10.72
N ASP A 215 14.28 15.32 9.69
CA ASP A 215 14.28 15.78 8.28
C ASP A 215 12.97 15.47 7.50
N LEU A 216 11.91 15.01 8.18
CA LEU A 216 10.63 14.77 7.49
C LEU A 216 9.85 16.06 7.25
N PRO A 217 9.07 16.14 6.15
CA PRO A 217 8.18 17.27 5.91
C PRO A 217 7.23 17.49 7.08
N SER A 218 6.95 18.76 7.41
CA SER A 218 6.08 19.13 8.53
C SER A 218 4.67 18.58 8.41
N ASP A 219 4.16 18.42 7.18
CA ASP A 219 2.85 17.85 6.88
C ASP A 219 2.75 16.38 7.31
N VAL A 220 3.87 15.64 7.25
CA VAL A 220 3.95 14.24 7.66
C VAL A 220 4.12 14.14 9.17
N LEU A 221 5.12 14.85 9.74
CA LEU A 221 5.44 14.81 11.17
C LEU A 221 4.30 15.32 12.07
N GLY A 222 3.53 16.30 11.58
CA GLY A 222 2.50 16.96 12.38
C GLY A 222 1.14 16.23 12.39
N HIS A 223 0.88 15.34 11.44
CA HIS A 223 -0.49 14.88 11.19
C HIS A 223 -0.65 13.36 11.04
N GLU A 224 0.32 12.67 10.45
CA GLU A 224 0.29 11.21 10.35
C GLU A 224 0.79 10.56 11.65
N PRO A 225 0.27 9.38 12.03
CA PRO A 225 0.65 8.75 13.29
C PRO A 225 2.13 8.34 13.28
N ALA A 226 2.90 8.80 14.26
CA ALA A 226 4.32 8.47 14.39
C ALA A 226 4.58 6.95 14.42
N THR A 227 3.64 6.19 14.97
CA THR A 227 3.69 4.71 15.02
C THR A 227 3.54 4.04 13.66
N ALA A 228 3.03 4.75 12.64
CA ALA A 228 2.93 4.25 11.28
C ALA A 228 4.12 4.70 10.41
N LEU A 229 4.96 5.61 10.91
CA LEU A 229 6.09 6.17 10.17
C LEU A 229 7.42 5.59 10.65
N PHE A 230 7.69 5.65 11.96
CA PHE A 230 9.03 5.41 12.50
C PHE A 230 9.26 3.93 12.85
N GLY A 231 10.30 3.36 12.23
CA GLY A 231 10.81 2.02 12.49
C GLY A 231 11.96 1.96 13.51
N GLY A 232 12.12 2.98 14.37
CA GLY A 232 13.23 3.10 15.32
C GLY A 232 14.42 3.89 14.76
N GLU A 233 15.57 3.85 15.45
CA GLU A 233 16.76 4.63 15.07
C GLU A 233 17.30 4.27 13.67
N ASP A 234 17.17 3.00 13.28
CA ASP A 234 17.68 2.46 12.02
C ASP A 234 16.56 2.07 11.02
N GLY A 235 15.28 2.27 11.37
CA GLY A 235 14.14 1.88 10.55
C GLY A 235 13.84 0.37 10.54
N LEU A 236 14.55 -0.46 11.33
CA LEU A 236 14.47 -1.92 11.25
C LEU A 236 13.77 -2.58 12.44
N VAL A 237 13.39 -1.82 13.47
CA VAL A 237 12.84 -2.37 14.73
C VAL A 237 11.60 -3.23 14.48
N VAL A 238 10.75 -2.84 13.53
CA VAL A 238 9.55 -3.62 13.15
C VAL A 238 9.88 -4.63 12.05
N VAL A 239 10.72 -4.25 11.08
CA VAL A 239 11.04 -5.08 9.91
C VAL A 239 11.66 -6.41 10.28
N VAL A 240 12.62 -6.41 11.23
CA VAL A 240 13.34 -7.64 11.62
C VAL A 240 12.39 -8.72 12.15
N PRO A 241 11.61 -8.51 13.23
CA PRO A 241 10.71 -9.54 13.73
C PRO A 241 9.56 -9.84 12.75
N LEU A 242 9.10 -8.87 11.95
CA LEU A 242 8.09 -9.07 10.93
C LEU A 242 8.56 -10.08 9.85
N VAL A 243 9.81 -9.99 9.41
CA VAL A 243 10.40 -10.94 8.45
C VAL A 243 10.45 -12.35 9.04
N ASP A 244 10.74 -12.51 10.34
CA ASP A 244 10.71 -13.80 11.02
C ASP A 244 9.30 -14.40 11.09
N VAL A 245 8.29 -13.56 11.41
CA VAL A 245 6.88 -13.96 11.39
C VAL A 245 6.48 -14.36 9.97
N GLY A 246 6.78 -13.53 8.97
CA GLY A 246 6.49 -13.81 7.56
C GLY A 246 7.10 -15.14 7.10
N ALA A 247 8.36 -15.38 7.42
CA ALA A 247 9.03 -16.65 7.11
C ALA A 247 8.32 -17.86 7.71
N SER A 248 7.81 -17.73 8.95
CA SER A 248 7.08 -18.82 9.61
C SER A 248 5.72 -19.14 8.98
N LEU A 249 5.07 -18.15 8.38
CA LEU A 249 3.76 -18.27 7.76
C LEU A 249 3.84 -18.84 6.33
N LEU A 250 4.91 -18.51 5.60
CA LEU A 250 5.01 -18.82 4.17
C LEU A 250 5.09 -20.32 3.89
N ALA A 251 4.30 -20.74 2.91
CA ALA A 251 4.43 -22.05 2.28
C ALA A 251 5.74 -22.13 1.48
N PRO A 252 6.24 -23.34 1.17
CA PRO A 252 7.33 -23.51 0.22
C PRO A 252 7.03 -22.76 -1.08
N ARG A 253 7.98 -21.96 -1.57
CA ARG A 253 7.83 -21.04 -2.72
C ARG A 253 6.82 -19.91 -2.51
N GLY A 254 6.39 -19.66 -1.29
CA GLY A 254 5.59 -18.47 -0.94
C GLY A 254 6.40 -17.19 -1.10
N LEU A 255 5.71 -16.08 -1.35
CA LEU A 255 6.31 -14.79 -1.68
C LEU A 255 6.39 -13.91 -0.43
N LEU A 256 7.50 -13.21 -0.26
CA LEU A 256 7.64 -12.10 0.68
C LEU A 256 7.80 -10.80 -0.12
N ALA A 257 7.09 -9.75 0.25
CA ALA A 257 7.30 -8.40 -0.28
C ALA A 257 7.16 -7.38 0.85
N VAL A 258 8.21 -6.59 1.10
CA VAL A 258 8.27 -5.61 2.21
C VAL A 258 8.73 -4.27 1.68
N GLU A 259 7.91 -3.25 1.89
CA GLU A 259 8.25 -1.86 1.58
C GLU A 259 9.27 -1.32 2.60
N HIS A 260 10.11 -0.37 2.18
CA HIS A 260 11.14 0.24 3.01
C HIS A 260 11.45 1.66 2.56
N ASP A 261 12.16 2.41 3.40
CA ASP A 261 12.72 3.73 3.05
C ASP A 261 13.77 3.61 1.95
N ASP A 262 13.88 4.64 1.09
CA ASP A 262 14.83 4.62 -0.04
C ASP A 262 16.30 4.56 0.40
N THR A 263 16.59 4.85 1.66
CA THR A 263 17.93 4.77 2.25
C THR A 263 18.26 3.44 2.90
N THR A 264 17.25 2.59 3.25
CA THR A 264 17.42 1.37 4.06
C THR A 264 17.28 0.07 3.27
N GLY A 265 17.15 0.12 1.95
CA GLY A 265 16.87 -1.05 1.12
C GLY A 265 17.92 -2.16 1.22
N ALA A 266 19.21 -1.81 1.29
CA ALA A 266 20.29 -2.78 1.43
C ALA A 266 20.24 -3.51 2.78
N GLU A 267 19.92 -2.79 3.85
CA GLU A 267 19.78 -3.32 5.21
C GLU A 267 18.59 -4.27 5.31
N VAL A 268 17.44 -3.89 4.74
CA VAL A 268 16.24 -4.75 4.68
C VAL A 268 16.52 -6.02 3.87
N ALA A 269 17.18 -5.90 2.71
CA ALA A 269 17.59 -7.05 1.91
C ALA A 269 18.53 -7.98 2.71
N ALA A 270 19.47 -7.41 3.47
CA ALA A 270 20.36 -8.19 4.33
C ALA A 270 19.61 -8.87 5.49
N VAL A 271 18.57 -8.24 6.08
CA VAL A 271 17.70 -8.87 7.08
C VAL A 271 17.02 -10.09 6.48
N VAL A 272 16.39 -9.98 5.32
CA VAL A 272 15.69 -11.07 4.64
C VAL A 272 16.67 -12.19 4.28
N ALA A 273 17.86 -11.89 3.75
CA ALA A 273 18.87 -12.87 3.39
C ALA A 273 19.40 -13.66 4.60
N ARG A 274 19.64 -12.97 5.73
CA ARG A 274 20.16 -13.61 6.97
C ARG A 274 19.16 -14.54 7.64
N GLN A 275 17.86 -14.34 7.41
CA GLN A 275 16.80 -15.19 7.97
C GLN A 275 16.93 -16.66 7.53
N GLY A 276 17.59 -16.94 6.39
CA GLY A 276 17.93 -18.30 5.95
C GLY A 276 16.78 -19.11 5.32
N HIS A 277 15.54 -18.64 5.42
CA HIS A 277 14.35 -19.29 4.88
C HIS A 277 14.14 -18.98 3.40
N PHE A 278 14.71 -17.88 2.93
CA PHE A 278 14.50 -17.34 1.59
C PHE A 278 15.60 -17.76 0.60
N GLY A 279 15.23 -17.84 -0.68
CA GLY A 279 16.15 -18.00 -1.81
C GLY A 279 16.72 -16.65 -2.25
N THR A 280 16.52 -16.30 -3.53
CA THR A 280 16.93 -15.00 -4.06
C THR A 280 16.18 -13.88 -3.39
N VAL A 281 16.89 -12.83 -2.99
CA VAL A 281 16.38 -11.58 -2.45
C VAL A 281 16.60 -10.50 -3.51
N GLU A 282 15.55 -9.78 -3.88
CA GLU A 282 15.59 -8.75 -4.93
C GLU A 282 15.16 -7.41 -4.36
N LEU A 283 15.88 -6.34 -4.74
CA LEU A 283 15.56 -4.96 -4.41
C LEU A 283 14.88 -4.31 -5.62
N HIS A 284 13.71 -3.71 -5.40
CA HIS A 284 12.92 -3.06 -6.45
C HIS A 284 12.89 -1.56 -6.26
N THR A 285 12.83 -0.84 -7.38
CA THR A 285 12.79 0.63 -7.41
C THR A 285 11.42 1.13 -7.88
N ASP A 286 11.10 2.36 -7.48
CA ASP A 286 9.95 3.10 -8.02
C ASP A 286 10.26 3.61 -9.46
N LEU A 287 9.26 4.25 -10.07
CA LEU A 287 9.37 4.83 -11.42
C LEU A 287 10.41 5.96 -11.52
N ALA A 288 10.84 6.52 -10.39
CA ALA A 288 11.91 7.51 -10.31
C ALA A 288 13.29 6.87 -10.07
N GLY A 289 13.36 5.55 -9.96
CA GLY A 289 14.60 4.79 -9.74
C GLY A 289 15.04 4.72 -8.29
N ARG A 290 14.21 5.13 -7.32
CA ARG A 290 14.52 5.04 -5.88
C ARG A 290 14.15 3.67 -5.34
N PRO A 291 14.98 3.02 -4.51
CA PRO A 291 14.64 1.76 -3.85
C PRO A 291 13.33 1.88 -3.05
N ARG A 292 12.44 0.88 -3.15
CA ARG A 292 11.12 0.96 -2.48
C ARG A 292 10.70 -0.30 -1.77
N PHE A 293 10.99 -1.46 -2.30
CA PHE A 293 10.60 -2.70 -1.64
C PHE A 293 11.58 -3.82 -1.95
N VAL A 294 11.69 -4.73 -1.01
CA VAL A 294 12.46 -5.97 -1.12
C VAL A 294 11.49 -7.12 -1.30
N THR A 295 11.86 -8.06 -2.17
CA THR A 295 11.12 -9.29 -2.36
C THR A 295 12.00 -10.50 -2.17
N ALA A 296 11.36 -11.63 -1.79
CA ALA A 296 12.03 -12.92 -1.70
C ALA A 296 11.03 -14.05 -1.90
N THR A 297 11.53 -15.23 -2.25
CA THR A 297 10.74 -16.46 -2.35
C THR A 297 11.20 -17.45 -1.30
N ALA A 298 10.27 -18.01 -0.53
CA ALA A 298 10.58 -19.05 0.47
C ALA A 298 11.14 -20.31 -0.22
N ARG A 299 12.19 -20.88 0.36
CA ARG A 299 12.83 -22.12 -0.14
C ARG A 299 11.89 -23.31 -0.06
N GLY A 300 12.18 -24.36 -0.83
CA GLY A 300 11.48 -25.63 -0.83
C GLY A 300 10.61 -25.86 -2.05
N THR A 301 10.14 -27.07 -2.20
CA THR A 301 9.25 -27.50 -3.27
C THR A 301 7.83 -27.56 -2.75
N ARG A 302 6.85 -26.98 -3.45
CA ARG A 302 5.44 -27.24 -3.19
C ARG A 302 5.18 -28.73 -3.38
N ARG A 303 4.71 -29.40 -2.33
CA ARG A 303 4.13 -30.73 -2.50
C ARG A 303 2.80 -30.51 -3.21
N ASP A 304 2.70 -31.02 -4.45
CA ASP A 304 1.41 -31.11 -5.10
C ASP A 304 0.48 -31.90 -4.19
N THR A 305 -0.47 -31.24 -3.55
CA THR A 305 -1.59 -31.90 -2.88
C THR A 305 -2.59 -32.35 -3.94
N ALA A 306 -2.11 -33.21 -4.86
CA ALA A 306 -2.99 -33.94 -5.75
C ALA A 306 -3.63 -35.07 -4.96
N ARG A 307 -4.93 -34.92 -4.76
CA ARG A 307 -5.99 -35.91 -4.55
C ARG A 307 -5.53 -37.26 -3.95
N GLY A 308 -5.98 -37.53 -2.74
CA GLY A 308 -6.02 -38.89 -2.22
C GLY A 308 -6.80 -39.83 -3.15
N GLY A 309 -6.08 -40.72 -3.75
CA GLY A 309 -6.57 -41.90 -4.45
C GLY A 309 -5.56 -42.99 -4.15
N ALA A 310 -5.93 -43.87 -3.21
CA ALA A 310 -5.15 -45.03 -2.82
C ALA A 310 -4.93 -45.96 -4.00
N THR A 311 -3.70 -46.30 -4.27
CA THR A 311 -3.29 -47.69 -4.56
C THR A 311 -1.76 -47.75 -4.47
N GLY A 312 -1.29 -48.62 -3.60
CA GLY A 312 0.13 -48.86 -3.38
C GLY A 312 0.83 -49.54 -4.57
N ARG A 313 2.07 -49.22 -4.68
CA ARG A 313 3.16 -50.16 -5.05
C ARG A 313 4.49 -49.54 -4.67
N GLU A 314 5.20 -50.24 -3.80
CA GLU A 314 6.64 -50.09 -3.60
C GLU A 314 7.41 -50.25 -4.90
N GLN A 315 8.44 -49.42 -5.11
CA GLN A 315 9.75 -49.91 -5.52
C GLN A 315 10.78 -48.80 -5.68
N ASN A 316 11.85 -48.98 -4.91
CA ASN A 316 13.27 -48.73 -5.18
C ASN A 316 13.86 -47.32 -5.35
N ARG A 317 14.75 -47.10 -4.39
CA ARG A 317 15.98 -46.29 -4.32
C ARG A 317 16.65 -45.99 -5.67
N HIS A 318 17.07 -44.75 -5.83
CA HIS A 318 18.47 -44.42 -6.20
C HIS A 318 18.81 -43.02 -5.69
N ASP A 319 19.84 -42.98 -4.84
CA ASP A 319 20.53 -41.77 -4.42
C ASP A 319 21.25 -41.14 -5.61
N TYR A 320 21.16 -39.84 -5.74
CA TYR A 320 22.15 -39.02 -6.41
C TYR A 320 22.35 -37.75 -5.60
N ASP A 321 23.48 -37.73 -4.88
CA ASP A 321 24.14 -36.50 -4.43
C ASP A 321 24.57 -35.69 -5.63
N ASP A 322 24.25 -34.42 -5.65
CA ASP A 322 24.95 -33.45 -6.47
C ASP A 322 25.10 -32.12 -5.71
N ASP A 323 26.21 -32.06 -4.96
CA ASP A 323 26.80 -30.83 -4.43
C ASP A 323 27.51 -30.12 -5.59
N THR A 324 26.90 -29.07 -6.13
CA THR A 324 27.61 -28.09 -6.95
C THR A 324 27.40 -26.69 -6.40
N VAL A 325 28.43 -26.25 -5.69
CA VAL A 325 28.68 -24.84 -5.33
C VAL A 325 28.92 -24.06 -6.61
N ALA A 326 28.04 -23.13 -6.97
CA ALA A 326 28.27 -22.20 -8.05
C ALA A 326 29.06 -20.97 -7.53
N GLU A 327 30.28 -20.88 -8.00
CA GLU A 327 31.16 -19.71 -7.87
C GLU A 327 30.53 -18.46 -8.50
N VAL A 328 30.61 -17.36 -7.77
CA VAL A 328 30.20 -16.02 -8.24
C VAL A 328 31.30 -15.46 -9.17
N ASP A 329 30.95 -15.21 -10.43
CA ASP A 329 31.81 -14.56 -11.44
C ASP A 329 31.97 -13.05 -11.15
N PRO A 330 33.19 -12.51 -10.95
CA PRO A 330 33.45 -11.11 -10.62
C PRO A 330 33.56 -10.15 -11.84
N THR A 331 33.08 -10.50 -13.02
CA THR A 331 33.37 -9.74 -14.25
C THR A 331 32.24 -8.84 -14.79
N VAL A 332 31.23 -8.48 -13.99
CA VAL A 332 30.20 -7.49 -14.42
C VAL A 332 30.41 -6.12 -13.73
N GLN A 333 31.64 -5.66 -13.73
CA GLN A 333 31.96 -4.26 -13.40
C GLN A 333 32.93 -3.70 -14.45
N LYS A 334 32.41 -3.31 -15.63
CA LYS A 334 33.04 -2.30 -16.51
C LYS A 334 32.17 -2.12 -17.76
N GLY A 335 31.49 -1.01 -17.84
CA GLY A 335 30.88 -0.59 -19.10
C GLY A 335 29.75 0.42 -18.98
N ILE A 336 29.97 1.56 -18.29
CA ILE A 336 29.31 2.81 -18.66
C ILE A 336 30.28 3.94 -18.30
N ALA A 337 31.13 4.29 -19.27
CA ALA A 337 31.79 5.59 -19.34
C ALA A 337 32.05 5.86 -20.83
N ARG A 338 31.11 6.56 -21.43
CA ARG A 338 31.34 7.60 -22.47
C ARG A 338 30.03 8.27 -22.82
#